data_037380cb49b3a97bd95d0c4fb74d24e1
#
_entry.id   037380cb49b3a97bd95d0c4fb74d24e1
#
_cell.length_a   1.000
_cell.length_b   1.000
_cell.length_c   1.000
_cell.angle_alpha   90.00
_cell.angle_beta   90.00
_cell.angle_gamma   90.00
#
_symmetry.space_group_name_H-M   'P 1'
#
loop_
_entity.id
_entity.type
_entity.pdbx_description
1 polymer ?
#
loop_
_entity_poly.entity_id
_entity_poly.type
_entity_poly.pdbx_seq_one_letter_code
_entity_poly.pdbx_strand_id
1 'polypeptide(L)'
;SIIMGAKGVDAQLAESTVHLYRNTYNGVRNMWRTIEMGFKDAVNQMRALRTGDIDANDLRPFWSFGPTKILRDPMFGHISMQTGEGNLLVKYPDLEWDAEGEGTYRDGNHRVNIFGGKFMENMIQNAARNILVEKKMEIQRRYNCVMSTYDEIAMLVNVEEIDSAIEYANAIMVAPHPDFPGLPIGVEYGYHQSYGWAKS
;
A
#
# COMPACT_ATOMS: atom_id res chain seq x y z
N SER A 1 -0.88 -16.03 13.95
CA SER A 1 -1.06 -17.49 13.76
C SER A 1 -1.92 -17.87 12.55
N ILE A 2 -2.52 -16.92 11.84
CA ILE A 2 -3.40 -17.21 10.67
C ILE A 2 -2.60 -17.74 9.46
N ILE A 3 -1.35 -17.34 9.30
CA ILE A 3 -0.52 -17.76 8.16
C ILE A 3 -0.03 -19.20 8.25
N MET A 4 0.02 -19.76 9.46
CA MET A 4 0.52 -21.11 9.70
C MET A 4 -0.56 -22.17 10.02
N GLY A 5 -1.82 -21.86 9.83
CA GLY A 5 -2.92 -22.82 9.85
C GLY A 5 -2.97 -23.75 8.62
N ALA A 6 -1.92 -23.78 7.81
CA ALA A 6 -1.78 -24.76 6.76
C ALA A 6 -1.67 -26.17 7.38
N LYS A 7 -2.49 -27.10 6.91
CA LYS A 7 -2.51 -28.49 7.34
C LYS A 7 -1.08 -29.06 7.40
N GLY A 8 -0.61 -29.45 8.58
CA GLY A 8 0.65 -30.14 8.79
C GLY A 8 1.80 -29.33 9.40
N VAL A 9 1.59 -28.06 9.78
CA VAL A 9 2.60 -27.30 10.53
C VAL A 9 2.35 -27.43 12.02
N ASP A 10 3.34 -27.90 12.77
CA ASP A 10 3.27 -27.97 14.23
C ASP A 10 3.15 -26.56 14.82
N ALA A 11 2.23 -26.38 15.78
CA ALA A 11 1.98 -25.09 16.43
C ALA A 11 3.24 -24.52 17.11
N GLN A 12 4.06 -25.40 17.71
CA GLN A 12 5.31 -24.98 18.34
C GLN A 12 6.35 -24.49 17.34
N LEU A 13 6.44 -25.15 16.17
CA LEU A 13 7.29 -24.72 15.06
C LEU A 13 6.80 -23.38 14.50
N ALA A 14 5.49 -23.20 14.35
CA ALA A 14 4.88 -21.96 13.90
C ALA A 14 5.24 -20.80 14.84
N GLU A 15 5.08 -20.99 16.14
CA GLU A 15 5.37 -19.98 17.16
C GLU A 15 6.87 -19.63 17.21
N SER A 16 7.73 -20.63 17.21
CA SER A 16 9.19 -20.43 17.21
C SER A 16 9.67 -19.69 15.97
N THR A 17 9.10 -19.99 14.81
CA THR A 17 9.41 -19.30 13.55
C THR A 17 9.00 -17.82 13.58
N VAL A 18 7.82 -17.52 14.12
CA VAL A 18 7.35 -16.14 14.30
C VAL A 18 8.27 -15.38 15.27
N HIS A 19 8.68 -16.00 16.37
CA HIS A 19 9.62 -15.40 17.31
C HIS A 19 10.98 -15.16 16.68
N LEU A 20 11.52 -16.12 15.94
CA LEU A 20 12.78 -15.99 15.22
C LEU A 20 12.73 -14.84 14.22
N TYR A 21 11.68 -14.78 13.38
CA TYR A 21 11.47 -13.68 12.43
C TYR A 21 11.46 -12.33 13.14
N ARG A 22 10.66 -12.18 14.19
CA ARG A 22 10.53 -10.92 14.94
C ARG A 22 11.82 -10.47 15.62
N ASN A 23 12.65 -11.41 16.01
CA ASN A 23 13.96 -11.12 16.63
C ASN A 23 15.03 -10.80 15.57
N THR A 24 14.99 -11.48 14.44
CA THR A 24 15.93 -11.23 13.33
C THR A 24 15.65 -9.89 12.66
N TYR A 25 14.38 -9.54 12.45
CA TYR A 25 13.95 -8.33 11.76
C TYR A 25 13.37 -7.28 12.71
N ASN A 26 14.16 -6.89 13.72
CA ASN A 26 13.74 -5.89 14.71
C ASN A 26 13.32 -4.54 14.10
N GLY A 27 13.97 -4.11 13.01
CA GLY A 27 13.60 -2.88 12.29
C GLY A 27 12.16 -2.92 11.76
N VAL A 28 11.74 -4.04 11.18
CA VAL A 28 10.37 -4.24 10.68
C VAL A 28 9.37 -4.20 11.83
N ARG A 29 9.66 -4.88 12.94
CA ARG A 29 8.80 -4.89 14.14
C ARG A 29 8.66 -3.49 14.76
N ASN A 30 9.75 -2.73 14.82
CA ASN A 30 9.72 -1.36 15.32
C ASN A 30 8.88 -0.47 14.41
N MET A 31 8.99 -0.64 13.09
CA MET A 31 8.15 0.07 12.13
C MET A 31 6.66 -0.23 12.32
N TRP A 32 6.27 -1.49 12.55
CA TRP A 32 4.88 -1.84 12.86
C TRP A 32 4.34 -1.08 14.06
N ARG A 33 5.15 -0.98 15.14
CA ARG A 33 4.78 -0.22 16.34
C ARG A 33 4.66 1.28 16.04
N THR A 34 5.62 1.81 15.30
CA THR A 34 5.64 3.24 14.97
C THR A 34 4.41 3.65 14.15
N ILE A 35 4.06 2.89 13.12
CA ILE A 35 2.89 3.21 12.29
C ILE A 35 1.58 3.02 13.09
N GLU A 36 1.48 2.00 13.93
CA GLU A 36 0.31 1.78 14.79
C GLU A 36 0.13 2.93 15.78
N MET A 37 1.22 3.42 16.39
CA MET A 37 1.17 4.57 17.28
C MET A 37 0.69 5.82 16.54
N GLY A 38 1.14 6.04 15.30
CA GLY A 38 0.67 7.15 14.47
C GLY A 38 -0.85 7.09 14.22
N PHE A 39 -1.41 5.91 13.97
CA PHE A 39 -2.85 5.74 13.83
C PHE A 39 -3.61 5.91 15.14
N LYS A 40 -3.09 5.42 16.27
CA LYS A 40 -3.67 5.64 17.60
C LYS A 40 -3.72 7.13 17.93
N ASP A 41 -2.65 7.85 17.66
CA ASP A 41 -2.60 9.29 17.82
C ASP A 41 -3.62 10.01 16.93
N ALA A 42 -3.74 9.61 15.68
CA ALA A 42 -4.75 10.15 14.76
C ALA A 42 -6.19 9.94 15.27
N VAL A 43 -6.51 8.77 15.83
CA VAL A 43 -7.83 8.52 16.45
C VAL A 43 -8.08 9.46 17.63
N ASN A 44 -7.08 9.65 18.49
CA ASN A 44 -7.20 10.56 19.65
C ASN A 44 -7.39 12.01 19.19
N GLN A 45 -6.64 12.45 18.18
CA GLN A 45 -6.80 13.79 17.60
C GLN A 45 -8.19 13.94 16.94
N MET A 46 -8.70 12.93 16.25
CA MET A 46 -10.05 12.95 15.69
C MET A 46 -11.14 13.04 16.78
N ARG A 47 -10.92 12.45 17.95
CA ARG A 47 -11.81 12.63 19.10
C ARG A 47 -11.76 14.07 19.59
N ALA A 48 -10.55 14.63 19.77
CA ALA A 48 -10.37 16.02 20.19
C ALA A 48 -11.00 17.01 19.20
N LEU A 49 -10.92 16.75 17.90
CA LEU A 49 -11.63 17.54 16.87
C LEU A 49 -13.15 17.50 17.05
N ARG A 50 -13.72 16.35 17.40
CA ARG A 50 -15.17 16.19 17.62
C ARG A 50 -15.65 16.88 18.89
N THR A 51 -14.80 16.99 19.90
CA THR A 51 -15.09 17.70 21.16
C THR A 51 -14.81 19.21 21.09
N GLY A 52 -14.17 19.68 20.02
CA GLY A 52 -13.79 21.08 19.83
C GLY A 52 -12.51 21.50 20.56
N ASP A 53 -11.75 20.52 21.06
CA ASP A 53 -10.48 20.79 21.76
C ASP A 53 -9.34 21.23 20.82
N ILE A 54 -9.46 20.94 19.51
CA ILE A 54 -8.54 21.39 18.46
C ILE A 54 -9.29 21.89 17.22
N ASP A 55 -8.65 22.77 16.43
CA ASP A 55 -9.27 23.35 15.22
C ASP A 55 -9.38 22.29 14.08
N ALA A 56 -10.60 22.13 13.57
CA ALA A 56 -10.91 21.24 12.47
C ALA A 56 -10.34 21.69 11.11
N ASN A 57 -9.92 22.95 10.99
CA ASN A 57 -9.41 23.52 9.74
C ASN A 57 -7.94 23.22 9.50
N ASP A 58 -7.23 22.67 10.48
CA ASP A 58 -5.84 22.26 10.31
C ASP A 58 -5.74 20.93 9.57
N LEU A 59 -5.49 21.01 8.27
CA LEU A 59 -5.35 19.85 7.38
C LEU A 59 -3.95 19.21 7.41
N ARG A 60 -3.12 19.53 8.41
CA ARG A 60 -1.80 18.92 8.53
C ARG A 60 -1.91 17.42 8.76
N PRO A 61 -0.91 16.64 8.30
CA PRO A 61 -0.84 15.23 8.63
C PRO A 61 -0.82 15.03 10.15
N PHE A 62 -1.60 14.08 10.64
CA PHE A 62 -1.52 13.67 12.05
C PHE A 62 -0.17 13.00 12.34
N TRP A 63 0.37 12.31 11.35
CA TRP A 63 1.64 11.62 11.42
C TRP A 63 2.24 11.48 10.03
N SER A 64 3.57 11.45 9.93
CA SER A 64 4.27 11.20 8.68
C SER A 64 5.53 10.37 8.89
N PHE A 65 5.84 9.52 7.92
CA PHE A 65 7.04 8.71 7.86
C PHE A 65 7.51 8.58 6.40
N GLY A 66 8.64 9.21 6.08
CA GLY A 66 9.05 9.33 4.68
C GLY A 66 7.93 9.92 3.84
N PRO A 67 7.59 9.32 2.71
CA PRO A 67 6.52 9.79 1.84
C PRO A 67 5.10 9.40 2.33
N THR A 68 4.98 8.70 3.45
CA THR A 68 3.67 8.25 3.98
C THR A 68 3.13 9.24 5.01
N LYS A 69 1.86 9.59 4.86
CA LYS A 69 1.13 10.52 5.72
C LYS A 69 -0.16 9.86 6.22
N ILE A 70 -0.49 10.06 7.50
CA ILE A 70 -1.82 9.75 8.05
C ILE A 70 -2.59 11.07 8.08
N LEU A 71 -3.74 11.09 7.42
CA LEU A 71 -4.53 12.28 7.15
C LEU A 71 -5.95 12.10 7.64
N ARG A 72 -6.64 13.22 7.92
CA ARG A 72 -8.08 13.27 7.88
C ARG A 72 -8.53 13.28 6.41
N ASP A 73 -9.43 12.36 6.06
CA ASP A 73 -10.06 12.39 4.74
C ASP A 73 -10.92 13.67 4.63
N PRO A 74 -10.61 14.56 3.68
CA PRO A 74 -11.28 15.85 3.57
C PRO A 74 -12.76 15.73 3.19
N MET A 75 -13.14 14.64 2.52
CA MET A 75 -14.51 14.42 2.04
C MET A 75 -15.40 13.76 3.09
N PHE A 76 -14.89 12.78 3.82
CA PHE A 76 -15.69 11.95 4.73
C PHE A 76 -15.31 12.13 6.21
N GLY A 77 -14.21 12.81 6.51
CA GLY A 77 -13.71 13.00 7.87
C GLY A 77 -13.20 11.73 8.53
N HIS A 78 -12.91 10.70 7.74
CA HIS A 78 -12.28 9.47 8.22
C HIS A 78 -10.76 9.63 8.31
N ILE A 79 -10.10 8.71 9.01
CA ILE A 79 -8.65 8.58 8.96
C ILE A 79 -8.28 7.85 7.67
N SER A 80 -7.31 8.39 6.96
CA SER A 80 -6.77 7.80 5.73
C SER A 80 -5.25 7.81 5.74
N MET A 81 -4.67 6.94 4.94
CA MET A 81 -3.24 6.88 4.69
C MET A 81 -2.96 7.17 3.22
N GLN A 82 -2.02 8.06 2.99
CA GLN A 82 -1.48 8.39 1.67
C GLN A 82 0.00 8.04 1.64
N THR A 83 0.48 7.42 0.58
CA THR A 83 1.90 7.12 0.39
C THR A 83 2.36 7.68 -0.94
N GLY A 84 3.33 8.59 -0.89
CA GLY A 84 3.74 9.43 -2.02
C GLY A 84 2.81 10.62 -2.25
N GLU A 85 3.06 11.37 -3.29
CA GLU A 85 2.22 12.52 -3.70
C GLU A 85 1.00 12.08 -4.53
N GLY A 86 0.85 10.78 -4.80
CA GLY A 86 -0.31 10.23 -5.50
C GLY A 86 -1.62 10.42 -4.71
N ASN A 87 -2.74 10.45 -5.43
CA ASN A 87 -4.06 10.70 -4.84
C ASN A 87 -4.78 9.43 -4.33
N LEU A 88 -4.10 8.27 -4.34
CA LEU A 88 -4.71 7.03 -3.87
C LEU A 88 -4.60 6.95 -2.35
N LEU A 89 -5.75 7.02 -1.69
CA LEU A 89 -5.88 6.94 -0.24
C LEU A 89 -6.35 5.54 0.18
N VAL A 90 -5.72 5.00 1.22
CA VAL A 90 -6.27 3.86 1.96
C VAL A 90 -7.10 4.41 3.11
N LYS A 91 -8.38 4.14 3.11
CA LYS A 91 -9.35 4.67 4.09
C LYS A 91 -9.60 3.67 5.21
N TYR A 92 -9.73 4.19 6.42
CA TYR A 92 -10.07 3.42 7.61
C TYR A 92 -11.30 4.04 8.28
N PRO A 93 -12.50 3.74 7.77
CA PRO A 93 -13.73 4.25 8.34
C PRO A 93 -13.94 3.71 9.75
N ASP A 94 -14.39 4.58 10.68
CA ASP A 94 -14.67 4.23 12.07
C ASP A 94 -13.53 3.45 12.76
N LEU A 95 -12.27 3.86 12.48
CA LEU A 95 -11.10 3.28 13.11
C LEU A 95 -11.12 3.56 14.61
N GLU A 96 -10.97 2.52 15.41
CA GLU A 96 -10.95 2.61 16.87
C GLU A 96 -10.12 1.48 17.50
N TRP A 97 -9.77 1.66 18.76
CA TRP A 97 -9.18 0.62 19.63
C TRP A 97 -10.09 0.38 20.82
N ASP A 98 -10.27 -0.90 21.14
CA ASP A 98 -10.99 -1.33 22.35
C ASP A 98 -10.14 -1.21 23.62
N ALA A 99 -10.69 -1.65 24.75
CA ALA A 99 -10.01 -1.63 26.05
C ALA A 99 -8.86 -2.63 26.13
N GLU A 100 -8.91 -3.68 25.38
CA GLU A 100 -7.90 -4.74 25.26
C GLU A 100 -6.74 -4.29 24.35
N GLY A 101 -6.90 -3.19 23.63
CA GLY A 101 -5.90 -2.62 22.72
C GLY A 101 -5.94 -3.22 21.32
N GLU A 102 -7.03 -3.90 20.95
CA GLU A 102 -7.25 -4.40 19.60
C GLU A 102 -7.83 -3.29 18.70
N GLY A 103 -7.21 -3.08 17.54
CA GLY A 103 -7.65 -2.11 16.55
C GLY A 103 -8.67 -2.71 15.59
N THR A 104 -9.73 -1.97 15.28
CA THR A 104 -10.71 -2.35 14.25
C THR A 104 -11.16 -1.15 13.43
N TYR A 105 -11.55 -1.40 12.18
CA TYR A 105 -12.17 -0.39 11.32
C TYR A 105 -13.36 -1.02 10.57
N ARG A 106 -14.22 -0.19 9.97
CA ARG A 106 -15.37 -0.65 9.20
C ARG A 106 -14.99 -0.90 7.75
N ASP A 107 -15.30 -2.09 7.25
CA ASP A 107 -15.25 -2.44 5.83
C ASP A 107 -16.64 -2.92 5.39
N GLY A 108 -17.35 -2.08 4.64
CA GLY A 108 -18.77 -2.28 4.35
C GLY A 108 -19.59 -2.41 5.64
N ASN A 109 -20.26 -3.56 5.82
CA ASN A 109 -21.10 -3.86 7.00
C ASN A 109 -20.35 -4.62 8.10
N HIS A 110 -19.05 -4.88 7.95
CA HIS A 110 -18.27 -5.67 8.88
C HIS A 110 -17.20 -4.82 9.58
N ARG A 111 -16.80 -5.24 10.78
CA ARG A 111 -15.59 -4.74 11.42
C ARG A 111 -14.44 -5.70 11.14
N VAL A 112 -13.31 -5.13 10.77
CA VAL A 112 -12.09 -5.86 10.41
C VAL A 112 -10.99 -5.48 11.39
N ASN A 113 -10.31 -6.48 11.91
CA ASN A 113 -9.18 -6.28 12.80
C ASN A 113 -7.98 -5.71 12.05
N ILE A 114 -7.31 -4.74 12.68
CA ILE A 114 -6.13 -4.10 12.13
C ILE A 114 -5.07 -3.90 13.22
N PHE A 115 -3.82 -4.04 12.83
CA PHE A 115 -2.65 -3.91 13.70
C PHE A 115 -1.45 -3.39 12.89
N GLY A 116 -0.37 -3.04 13.56
CA GLY A 116 0.79 -2.41 12.92
C GLY A 116 1.33 -3.11 11.68
N GLY A 117 1.39 -4.44 11.68
CA GLY A 117 1.81 -5.22 10.51
C GLY A 117 0.86 -5.07 9.32
N LYS A 118 -0.46 -4.98 9.57
CA LYS A 118 -1.45 -4.78 8.51
C LYS A 118 -1.45 -3.36 7.98
N PHE A 119 -1.24 -2.36 8.84
CA PHE A 119 -1.01 -0.98 8.38
C PHE A 119 0.23 -0.88 7.49
N MET A 120 1.31 -1.56 7.87
CA MET A 120 2.55 -1.61 7.07
C MET A 120 2.34 -2.27 5.71
N GLU A 121 1.63 -3.40 5.67
CA GLU A 121 1.25 -4.09 4.43
C GLU A 121 0.46 -3.15 3.52
N ASN A 122 -0.58 -2.50 4.04
CA ASN A 122 -1.39 -1.55 3.29
C ASN A 122 -0.57 -0.35 2.79
N MET A 123 0.40 0.12 3.57
CA MET A 123 1.32 1.20 3.18
C MET A 123 2.17 0.80 1.97
N ILE A 124 2.76 -0.38 2.01
CA ILE A 124 3.62 -0.90 0.92
C ILE A 124 2.77 -1.14 -0.34
N GLN A 125 1.59 -1.72 -0.19
CA GLN A 125 0.67 -1.95 -1.32
C GLN A 125 0.19 -0.63 -1.93
N ASN A 126 -0.09 0.38 -1.11
CA ASN A 126 -0.45 1.72 -1.58
C ASN A 126 0.70 2.37 -2.36
N ALA A 127 1.94 2.29 -1.86
CA ALA A 127 3.13 2.78 -2.55
C ALA A 127 3.30 2.10 -3.91
N ALA A 128 3.28 0.77 -3.95
CA ALA A 128 3.41 0.00 -5.18
C ALA A 128 2.31 0.36 -6.20
N ARG A 129 1.07 0.51 -5.72
CA ARG A 129 -0.06 0.90 -6.56
C ARG A 129 0.10 2.31 -7.15
N ASN A 130 0.56 3.28 -6.36
CA ASN A 130 0.81 4.64 -6.83
C ASN A 130 1.88 4.65 -7.91
N ILE A 131 3.01 3.98 -7.68
CA ILE A 131 4.10 3.86 -8.67
C ILE A 131 3.57 3.24 -9.97
N LEU A 132 2.83 2.14 -9.88
CA LEU A 132 2.31 1.45 -11.07
C LEU A 132 1.34 2.34 -11.87
N VAL A 133 0.43 3.03 -11.18
CA VAL A 133 -0.57 3.89 -11.83
C VAL A 133 0.10 5.05 -12.54
N GLU A 134 1.07 5.72 -11.93
CA GLU A 134 1.80 6.83 -12.54
C GLU A 134 2.57 6.38 -13.78
N LYS A 135 3.31 5.27 -13.68
CA LYS A 135 4.03 4.69 -14.82
C LYS A 135 3.09 4.22 -15.93
N LYS A 136 1.96 3.62 -15.59
CA LYS A 136 0.92 3.26 -16.55
C LYS A 136 0.38 4.49 -17.28
N MET A 137 0.09 5.56 -16.56
CA MET A 137 -0.40 6.81 -17.17
C MET A 137 0.61 7.40 -18.17
N GLU A 138 1.90 7.29 -17.85
CA GLU A 138 2.97 7.74 -18.77
C GLU A 138 3.04 6.85 -20.02
N ILE A 139 3.02 5.52 -19.85
CA ILE A 139 3.00 4.57 -20.97
C ILE A 139 1.76 4.79 -21.86
N GLN A 140 0.61 5.07 -21.25
CA GLN A 140 -0.67 5.24 -21.92
C GLN A 140 -0.72 6.50 -22.83
N ARG A 141 0.23 7.42 -22.69
CA ARG A 141 0.36 8.54 -23.61
C ARG A 141 0.73 8.12 -25.03
N ARG A 142 1.36 6.98 -25.18
CA ARG A 142 1.82 6.47 -26.47
C ARG A 142 1.19 5.14 -26.88
N TYR A 143 1.00 4.22 -25.95
CA TYR A 143 0.49 2.87 -26.18
C TYR A 143 -0.78 2.59 -25.40
N ASN A 144 -1.70 1.82 -25.99
CA ASN A 144 -2.99 1.52 -25.37
C ASN A 144 -2.83 0.48 -24.25
N CYS A 145 -2.87 0.91 -22.98
CA CYS A 145 -2.87 0.04 -21.81
C CYS A 145 -4.29 -0.48 -21.54
N VAL A 146 -4.56 -1.71 -21.90
CA VAL A 146 -5.90 -2.32 -21.81
C VAL A 146 -6.23 -2.90 -20.44
N MET A 147 -5.20 -3.32 -19.69
CA MET A 147 -5.39 -3.90 -18.35
C MET A 147 -4.20 -3.58 -17.45
N SER A 148 -4.45 -3.60 -16.15
CA SER A 148 -3.40 -3.69 -15.13
C SER A 148 -3.88 -4.58 -14.00
N THR A 149 -3.02 -5.48 -13.55
CA THR A 149 -3.31 -6.41 -12.46
C THR A 149 -2.12 -6.45 -11.52
N TYR A 150 -2.34 -6.15 -10.24
CA TYR A 150 -1.29 -6.08 -9.21
C TYR A 150 -0.08 -5.23 -9.62
N ASP A 151 0.94 -5.83 -10.19
CA ASP A 151 2.23 -5.28 -10.63
C ASP A 151 2.44 -5.36 -12.15
N GLU A 152 1.44 -5.82 -12.91
CA GLU A 152 1.49 -5.99 -14.36
C GLU A 152 0.69 -4.91 -15.11
N ILE A 153 1.18 -4.55 -16.30
CA ILE A 153 0.49 -3.71 -17.28
C ILE A 153 0.42 -4.47 -18.59
N ALA A 154 -0.78 -4.63 -19.14
CA ALA A 154 -0.98 -5.19 -20.47
C ALA A 154 -1.28 -4.09 -21.48
N MET A 155 -0.61 -4.17 -22.63
CA MET A 155 -0.75 -3.23 -23.74
C MET A 155 -1.18 -3.97 -25.01
N LEU A 156 -1.95 -3.27 -25.85
CA LEU A 156 -2.19 -3.66 -27.25
C LEU A 156 -1.33 -2.79 -28.15
N VAL A 157 -0.49 -3.45 -28.94
CA VAL A 157 0.41 -2.79 -29.88
C VAL A 157 0.37 -3.48 -31.23
N ASN A 158 0.71 -2.77 -32.31
CA ASN A 158 0.89 -3.38 -33.63
C ASN A 158 2.12 -4.29 -33.61
N VAL A 159 2.11 -5.33 -34.43
CA VAL A 159 3.20 -6.33 -34.47
C VAL A 159 4.54 -5.67 -34.82
N GLU A 160 4.51 -4.67 -35.71
CA GLU A 160 5.70 -3.95 -36.14
C GLU A 160 6.26 -3.00 -35.06
N GLU A 161 5.50 -2.72 -34.01
CA GLU A 161 5.87 -1.81 -32.93
C GLU A 161 6.27 -2.55 -31.63
N ILE A 162 6.25 -3.88 -31.61
CA ILE A 162 6.49 -4.65 -30.37
C ILE A 162 7.79 -4.22 -29.70
N ASP A 163 8.92 -4.25 -30.43
CA ASP A 163 10.23 -3.94 -29.86
C ASP A 163 10.29 -2.50 -29.32
N SER A 164 9.76 -1.55 -30.08
CA SER A 164 9.74 -0.13 -29.67
C SER A 164 8.80 0.11 -28.47
N ALA A 165 7.72 -0.65 -28.36
CA ALA A 165 6.80 -0.58 -27.24
C ALA A 165 7.43 -1.14 -25.97
N ILE A 166 8.13 -2.29 -26.07
CA ILE A 166 8.88 -2.90 -24.96
C ILE A 166 9.97 -1.93 -24.47
N GLU A 167 10.78 -1.40 -25.38
CA GLU A 167 11.84 -0.45 -25.03
C GLU A 167 11.27 0.80 -24.32
N TYR A 168 10.22 1.39 -24.86
CA TYR A 168 9.57 2.56 -24.29
C TYR A 168 8.97 2.27 -22.90
N ALA A 169 8.21 1.18 -22.77
CA ALA A 169 7.57 0.81 -21.49
C ALA A 169 8.63 0.45 -20.44
N ASN A 170 9.68 -0.29 -20.83
CA ASN A 170 10.77 -0.66 -19.94
C ASN A 170 11.49 0.59 -19.41
N ALA A 171 11.82 1.54 -20.28
CA ALA A 171 12.48 2.79 -19.87
C ALA A 171 11.67 3.56 -18.82
N ILE A 172 10.33 3.60 -18.96
CA ILE A 172 9.43 4.23 -18.01
C ILE A 172 9.36 3.42 -16.71
N MET A 173 9.18 2.10 -16.81
CA MET A 173 8.96 1.24 -15.65
C MET A 173 10.16 1.20 -14.71
N VAL A 174 11.40 1.15 -15.25
CA VAL A 174 12.63 1.10 -14.42
C VAL A 174 13.09 2.48 -13.95
N ALA A 175 12.52 3.57 -14.48
CA ALA A 175 12.91 4.92 -14.08
C ALA A 175 12.72 5.13 -12.56
N PRO A 176 13.67 5.76 -11.86
CA PRO A 176 13.53 6.08 -10.45
C PRO A 176 12.24 6.85 -10.16
N HIS A 177 11.60 6.52 -9.03
CA HIS A 177 10.41 7.26 -8.59
C HIS A 177 10.80 8.39 -7.63
N PRO A 178 10.30 9.62 -7.82
CA PRO A 178 10.72 10.77 -7.00
C PRO A 178 10.40 10.59 -5.51
N ASP A 179 9.26 10.00 -5.17
CA ASP A 179 8.87 9.77 -3.77
C ASP A 179 9.62 8.61 -3.12
N PHE A 180 10.27 7.75 -3.90
CA PHE A 180 10.98 6.57 -3.43
C PHE A 180 12.40 6.51 -4.02
N PRO A 181 13.25 7.50 -3.72
CA PRO A 181 14.61 7.57 -4.28
C PRO A 181 15.42 6.35 -3.83
N GLY A 182 16.06 5.70 -4.80
CA GLY A 182 16.87 4.49 -4.56
C GLY A 182 16.10 3.18 -4.47
N LEU A 183 14.75 3.19 -4.65
CA LEU A 183 14.00 1.95 -4.81
C LEU A 183 14.34 1.28 -6.16
N PRO A 184 14.98 0.10 -6.17
CA PRO A 184 15.26 -0.59 -7.41
C PRO A 184 13.97 -1.22 -7.96
N ILE A 185 13.64 -0.91 -9.21
CA ILE A 185 12.50 -1.52 -9.92
C ILE A 185 13.05 -2.33 -11.07
N GLY A 186 12.83 -3.63 -11.03
CA GLY A 186 13.09 -4.55 -12.14
C GLY A 186 11.80 -4.81 -12.92
N VAL A 187 11.92 -5.11 -14.20
CA VAL A 187 10.79 -5.43 -15.09
C VAL A 187 11.10 -6.64 -15.91
N GLU A 188 10.14 -7.54 -16.00
CA GLU A 188 10.12 -8.62 -16.96
C GLU A 188 9.01 -8.37 -17.96
N TYR A 189 9.16 -8.85 -19.18
CA TYR A 189 8.14 -8.69 -20.21
C TYR A 189 7.97 -9.97 -21.04
N GLY A 190 6.75 -10.15 -21.52
CA GLY A 190 6.42 -11.17 -22.51
C GLY A 190 5.44 -10.61 -23.53
N TYR A 191 5.36 -11.20 -24.71
CA TYR A 191 4.36 -10.82 -25.70
C TYR A 191 3.78 -12.05 -26.40
N HIS A 192 2.58 -11.88 -26.97
CA HIS A 192 1.93 -12.90 -27.76
C HIS A 192 1.41 -12.28 -29.05
N GLN A 193 1.69 -12.91 -30.20
CA GLN A 193 1.29 -12.43 -31.52
C GLN A 193 -0.16 -12.70 -31.90
N SER A 194 -0.91 -13.36 -31.02
CA SER A 194 -2.35 -13.58 -31.18
C SER A 194 -3.07 -13.16 -29.91
N TYR A 195 -4.40 -13.05 -29.97
CA TYR A 195 -5.19 -12.74 -28.79
C TYR A 195 -4.95 -13.77 -27.68
N GLY A 196 -4.19 -13.39 -26.67
CA GLY A 196 -3.86 -14.22 -25.53
C GLY A 196 -2.94 -13.50 -24.55
N TRP A 197 -2.99 -13.96 -23.30
CA TRP A 197 -2.10 -13.49 -22.26
C TRP A 197 -0.76 -14.21 -22.37
N ALA A 198 0.32 -13.46 -22.53
CA ALA A 198 1.68 -14.02 -22.43
C ALA A 198 2.22 -13.73 -21.02
N LYS A 199 2.53 -14.79 -20.30
CA LYS A 199 3.29 -14.71 -19.07
C LYS A 199 4.74 -15.07 -19.40
N SER A 200 5.68 -14.22 -18.98
CA SER A 200 7.13 -14.53 -19.04
C SER A 200 7.47 -15.72 -18.16
#